data_6e97ad9de775e93b14cf540ce36504c8
#
_entry.id   6e97ad9de775e93b14cf540ce36504c8
#
_cell.length_a   1.000
_cell.length_b   1.000
_cell.length_c   1.000
_cell.angle_alpha   90.00
_cell.angle_beta   90.00
_cell.angle_gamma   90.00
#
_symmetry.space_group_name_H-M   'P 1'
#
loop_
_entity.id
_entity.type
_entity.pdbx_description
1 polymer ?
#
loop_
_entity_poly.entity_id
_entity_poly.type
_entity_poly.pdbx_seq_one_letter_code
_entity_poly.pdbx_strand_id
1 'polypeptide(L)'
;MLKNKFLCLLIFSTTLLGQEINKETLSQLEEMIMSDPATQALIVSHKGEIVLESYGEEDSREDFVTSQSIAKAFYASLFGVAIKKGLIESLDEPIKNYLSEWENDERGNITIRNLLEMKSGLYRTC
;
A
#
# COMPACT_ATOMS: atom_id res chain seq x y z
N MET A 1 6.86 40.87 21.57
CA MET A 1 6.87 39.47 22.02
C MET A 1 6.32 38.43 21.03
N LEU A 2 5.85 38.82 19.82
CA LEU A 2 5.28 37.89 18.83
C LEU A 2 6.32 37.35 17.82
N LYS A 3 7.45 38.02 17.61
CA LYS A 3 8.46 37.62 16.59
C LYS A 3 9.22 36.32 16.94
N ASN A 4 9.43 36.03 18.23
CA ASN A 4 10.20 34.83 18.62
C ASN A 4 9.43 33.52 18.56
N LYS A 5 8.08 33.54 18.62
CA LYS A 5 7.28 32.31 18.51
C LYS A 5 7.18 31.82 17.06
N PHE A 6 7.21 32.74 16.08
CA PHE A 6 7.14 32.40 14.66
C PHE A 6 8.46 31.79 14.15
N LEU A 7 9.58 32.26 14.67
CA LEU A 7 10.90 31.73 14.31
C LEU A 7 11.11 30.30 14.85
N CYS A 8 10.58 30.00 16.05
CA CYS A 8 10.69 28.68 16.66
C CYS A 8 9.83 27.63 15.87
N LEU A 9 8.69 28.02 15.31
CA LEU A 9 7.82 27.15 14.52
C LEU A 9 8.44 26.83 13.14
N LEU A 10 9.15 27.79 12.53
CA LEU A 10 9.84 27.60 11.25
C LEU A 10 11.07 26.68 11.39
N ILE A 11 11.80 26.77 12.50
CA ILE A 11 12.95 25.89 12.78
C ILE A 11 12.48 24.46 13.02
N PHE A 12 11.32 24.25 13.66
CA PHE A 12 10.76 22.92 13.90
C PHE A 12 10.24 22.27 12.61
N SER A 13 9.70 23.04 11.65
CA SER A 13 9.23 22.52 10.36
C SER A 13 10.38 22.13 9.43
N THR A 14 11.54 22.79 9.51
CA THR A 14 12.70 22.45 8.67
C THR A 14 13.46 21.23 9.19
N THR A 15 13.41 20.93 10.47
CA THR A 15 14.02 19.71 11.02
C THR A 15 13.20 18.44 10.76
N LEU A 16 11.88 18.57 10.54
CA LEU A 16 11.02 17.42 10.18
C LEU A 16 11.15 17.00 8.71
N LEU A 17 11.61 17.90 7.81
CA LEU A 17 11.68 17.64 6.37
C LEU A 17 13.00 17.02 5.91
N GLY A 18 13.93 16.76 6.81
CA GLY A 18 15.29 16.33 6.47
C GLY A 18 15.86 15.21 7.34
N GLN A 19 15.02 14.35 7.95
CA GLN A 19 15.60 13.18 8.64
C GLN A 19 16.27 12.27 7.62
N GLU A 20 17.61 12.31 7.62
CA GLU A 20 18.39 11.27 6.95
C GLU A 20 18.15 9.94 7.67
N ILE A 21 18.06 8.87 6.90
CA ILE A 21 17.93 7.53 7.48
C ILE A 21 19.24 7.19 8.19
N ASN A 22 19.13 6.89 9.48
CA ASN A 22 20.26 6.45 10.27
C ASN A 22 20.66 5.02 9.84
N LYS A 23 21.89 4.84 9.35
CA LYS A 23 22.42 3.55 8.92
C LYS A 23 22.44 2.51 10.04
N GLU A 24 22.71 2.94 11.27
CA GLU A 24 22.70 2.04 12.43
C GLU A 24 21.29 1.50 12.69
N THR A 25 20.27 2.36 12.58
CA THR A 25 18.85 1.93 12.69
C THR A 25 18.46 0.95 11.58
N LEU A 26 18.93 1.16 10.34
CA LEU A 26 18.71 0.21 9.25
C LEU A 26 19.37 -1.15 9.53
N SER A 27 20.60 -1.16 10.03
CA SER A 27 21.30 -2.41 10.39
C SER A 27 20.58 -3.16 11.51
N GLN A 28 20.10 -2.45 12.53
CA GLN A 28 19.32 -3.07 13.62
C GLN A 28 17.98 -3.62 13.11
N LEU A 29 17.32 -2.90 12.20
CA LEU A 29 16.09 -3.36 11.54
C LEU A 29 16.35 -4.64 10.73
N GLU A 30 17.44 -4.64 9.94
CA GLU A 30 17.85 -5.78 9.13
C GLU A 30 18.10 -7.01 10.02
N GLU A 31 18.91 -6.89 11.05
CA GLU A 31 19.20 -7.97 11.98
C GLU A 31 17.93 -8.52 12.64
N MET A 32 17.06 -7.62 13.12
CA MET A 32 15.80 -7.99 13.76
C MET A 32 14.86 -8.75 12.81
N ILE A 33 14.70 -8.30 11.58
CA ILE A 33 13.75 -8.89 10.62
C ILE A 33 14.35 -10.17 10.00
N MET A 34 15.63 -10.16 9.62
CA MET A 34 16.28 -11.30 8.96
C MET A 34 16.64 -12.42 9.96
N SER A 35 16.53 -12.18 11.27
CA SER A 35 16.67 -13.25 12.28
C SER A 35 15.51 -14.24 12.27
N ASP A 36 14.35 -13.91 11.70
CA ASP A 36 13.25 -14.84 11.49
C ASP A 36 13.51 -15.66 10.22
N PRO A 37 13.69 -16.99 10.32
CA PRO A 37 13.97 -17.85 9.17
C PRO A 37 12.82 -17.92 8.15
N ALA A 38 11.63 -17.42 8.48
CA ALA A 38 10.53 -17.31 7.53
C ALA A 38 10.60 -16.04 6.67
N THR A 39 11.52 -15.12 6.97
CA THR A 39 11.71 -13.90 6.19
C THR A 39 12.52 -14.21 4.93
N GLN A 40 11.91 -14.08 3.77
CA GLN A 40 12.55 -14.32 2.48
C GLN A 40 13.28 -13.09 1.95
N ALA A 41 12.71 -11.89 2.16
CA ALA A 41 13.33 -10.65 1.70
C ALA A 41 12.91 -9.46 2.57
N LEU A 42 13.81 -8.49 2.72
CA LEU A 42 13.56 -7.18 3.33
C LEU A 42 14.01 -6.09 2.36
N ILE A 43 13.09 -5.24 1.94
CA ILE A 43 13.37 -4.09 1.07
C ILE A 43 12.83 -2.83 1.75
N VAL A 44 13.69 -1.84 1.97
CA VAL A 44 13.31 -0.53 2.50
C VAL A 44 13.54 0.53 1.43
N SER A 45 12.50 1.26 1.10
CA SER A 45 12.58 2.40 0.18
C SER A 45 12.36 3.72 0.92
N HIS A 46 13.18 4.72 0.62
CA HIS A 46 13.06 6.08 1.13
C HIS A 46 13.18 7.08 -0.01
N LYS A 47 12.21 7.97 -0.14
CA LYS A 47 12.15 8.98 -1.22
C LYS A 47 12.30 8.40 -2.63
N GLY A 48 11.84 7.17 -2.85
CA GLY A 48 11.90 6.48 -4.14
C GLY A 48 13.20 5.71 -4.40
N GLU A 49 14.17 5.76 -3.49
CA GLU A 49 15.42 4.98 -3.58
C GLU A 49 15.40 3.79 -2.62
N ILE A 50 15.97 2.66 -3.04
CA ILE A 50 16.14 1.50 -2.16
C ILE A 50 17.36 1.79 -1.29
N VAL A 51 17.13 1.85 0.04
CA VAL A 51 18.17 2.15 1.04
C VAL A 51 18.61 0.93 1.83
N LEU A 52 17.87 -0.16 1.74
CA LEU A 52 18.22 -1.47 2.29
C LEU A 52 17.55 -2.55 1.44
N GLU A 53 18.31 -3.58 1.12
CA GLU A 53 17.86 -4.77 0.39
C GLU A 53 18.62 -5.98 0.92
N SER A 54 17.90 -6.96 1.50
CA SER A 54 18.45 -8.17 2.10
C SER A 54 17.57 -9.36 1.78
N TYR A 55 18.17 -10.56 1.69
CA TYR A 55 17.50 -11.80 1.36
C TYR A 55 17.87 -12.90 2.36
N GLY A 56 17.00 -13.86 2.55
CA GLY A 56 17.27 -15.06 3.31
C GLY A 56 18.45 -15.87 2.73
N GLU A 57 18.96 -16.83 3.49
CA GLU A 57 20.15 -17.59 3.08
C GLU A 57 19.96 -18.35 1.75
N GLU A 58 18.73 -18.80 1.47
CA GLU A 58 18.38 -19.55 0.25
C GLU A 58 17.58 -18.70 -0.77
N ASP A 59 17.36 -17.40 -0.48
CA ASP A 59 16.54 -16.50 -1.27
C ASP A 59 17.37 -15.50 -2.05
N SER A 60 16.81 -14.98 -3.13
CA SER A 60 17.45 -14.00 -4.00
C SER A 60 16.46 -13.00 -4.58
N ARG A 61 16.99 -11.96 -5.22
CA ARG A 61 16.21 -10.96 -5.95
C ARG A 61 15.39 -11.56 -7.09
N GLU A 62 15.83 -12.66 -7.65
CA GLU A 62 15.21 -13.30 -8.82
C GLU A 62 14.08 -14.27 -8.45
N ASP A 63 13.88 -14.52 -7.15
CA ASP A 63 12.86 -15.45 -6.69
C ASP A 63 11.47 -14.84 -6.69
N PHE A 64 10.49 -15.67 -7.02
CA PHE A 64 9.09 -15.30 -7.01
C PHE A 64 8.45 -15.69 -5.71
N VAL A 65 7.85 -14.71 -5.04
CA VAL A 65 7.09 -14.94 -3.81
C VAL A 65 5.60 -14.67 -4.03
N THR A 66 4.77 -15.35 -3.25
CA THR A 66 3.33 -15.12 -3.29
C THR A 66 2.99 -13.76 -2.69
N SER A 67 2.43 -12.87 -3.50
CA SER A 67 2.08 -11.51 -3.08
C SER A 67 0.93 -11.43 -2.07
N GLN A 68 0.18 -12.52 -1.89
CA GLN A 68 -0.98 -12.56 -0.99
C GLN A 68 -1.89 -11.32 -1.20
N SER A 69 -2.31 -10.66 -0.12
CA SER A 69 -3.19 -9.49 -0.19
C SER A 69 -2.57 -8.23 -0.80
N ILE A 70 -1.25 -8.17 -0.97
CA ILE A 70 -0.58 -7.07 -1.69
C ILE A 70 -1.12 -6.97 -3.13
N ALA A 71 -1.50 -8.11 -3.73
CA ALA A 71 -2.14 -8.15 -5.04
C ALA A 71 -3.34 -7.20 -5.16
N LYS A 72 -4.08 -6.95 -4.06
CA LYS A 72 -5.23 -6.03 -4.07
C LYS A 72 -4.85 -4.59 -4.43
N ALA A 73 -3.65 -4.13 -4.06
CA ALA A 73 -3.16 -2.81 -4.42
C ALA A 73 -2.94 -2.70 -5.94
N PHE A 74 -2.44 -3.76 -6.58
CA PHE A 74 -2.30 -3.81 -8.04
C PHE A 74 -3.67 -3.81 -8.72
N TYR A 75 -4.62 -4.63 -8.26
CA TYR A 75 -5.97 -4.63 -8.80
C TYR A 75 -6.64 -3.27 -8.64
N ALA A 76 -6.51 -2.60 -7.50
CA ALA A 76 -7.04 -1.25 -7.30
C ALA A 76 -6.49 -0.26 -8.34
N SER A 77 -5.21 -0.37 -8.71
CA SER A 77 -4.60 0.46 -9.74
C SER A 77 -5.21 0.23 -11.12
N LEU A 78 -5.65 -1.00 -11.44
CA LEU A 78 -6.31 -1.31 -12.72
C LEU A 78 -7.65 -0.60 -12.85
N PHE A 79 -8.38 -0.36 -11.76
CA PHE A 79 -9.61 0.45 -11.81
C PHE A 79 -9.32 1.88 -12.25
N GLY A 80 -8.21 2.47 -11.79
CA GLY A 80 -7.77 3.79 -12.28
C GLY A 80 -7.50 3.80 -13.79
N VAL A 81 -6.91 2.74 -14.31
CA VAL A 81 -6.69 2.58 -15.78
C VAL A 81 -8.02 2.39 -16.51
N ALA A 82 -8.95 1.61 -15.97
CA ALA A 82 -10.27 1.38 -16.56
C ALA A 82 -11.09 2.67 -16.66
N ILE A 83 -11.08 3.49 -15.60
CA ILE A 83 -11.71 4.82 -15.60
C ILE A 83 -11.06 5.72 -16.65
N LYS A 84 -9.73 5.79 -16.70
CA LYS A 84 -9.02 6.59 -17.70
C LYS A 84 -9.35 6.18 -19.14
N LYS A 85 -9.64 4.91 -19.36
CA LYS A 85 -10.04 4.36 -20.66
C LYS A 85 -11.55 4.51 -20.95
N GLY A 86 -12.35 5.03 -20.04
CA GLY A 86 -13.79 5.13 -20.16
C GLY A 86 -14.54 3.80 -20.10
N LEU A 87 -13.91 2.76 -19.57
CA LEU A 87 -14.55 1.45 -19.35
C LEU A 87 -15.39 1.42 -18.07
N ILE A 88 -15.10 2.32 -17.15
CA ILE A 88 -15.82 2.58 -15.90
C ILE A 88 -15.99 4.09 -15.84
N GLU A 89 -17.21 4.57 -15.64
CA GLU A 89 -17.48 6.01 -15.56
C GLU A 89 -17.13 6.57 -14.18
N SER A 90 -17.44 5.80 -13.13
CA SER A 90 -17.25 6.20 -11.73
C SER A 90 -17.04 4.99 -10.82
N LEU A 91 -16.31 5.20 -9.72
CA LEU A 91 -16.22 4.21 -8.64
C LEU A 91 -17.55 4.02 -7.89
N ASP A 92 -18.51 4.93 -8.05
CA ASP A 92 -19.81 4.86 -7.40
C ASP A 92 -20.85 4.08 -8.20
N GLU A 93 -20.44 3.50 -9.35
CA GLU A 93 -21.29 2.60 -10.09
C GLU A 93 -21.54 1.30 -9.34
N PRO A 94 -22.78 0.76 -9.44
CA PRO A 94 -23.14 -0.50 -8.82
C PRO A 94 -22.50 -1.67 -9.58
N ILE A 95 -22.04 -2.67 -8.83
CA ILE A 95 -21.31 -3.80 -9.40
C ILE A 95 -22.14 -4.67 -10.37
N LYS A 96 -23.48 -4.60 -10.28
CA LYS A 96 -24.39 -5.29 -11.22
C LYS A 96 -24.20 -4.86 -12.67
N ASN A 97 -23.63 -3.66 -12.90
CA ASN A 97 -23.30 -3.20 -14.26
C ASN A 97 -22.22 -4.07 -14.92
N TYR A 98 -21.47 -4.84 -14.12
CA TYR A 98 -20.31 -5.63 -14.54
C TYR A 98 -20.45 -7.13 -14.21
N LEU A 99 -21.24 -7.47 -13.17
CA LEU A 99 -21.50 -8.84 -12.73
C LEU A 99 -22.98 -9.16 -12.90
N SER A 100 -23.34 -9.75 -14.02
CA SER A 100 -24.72 -10.14 -14.34
C SER A 100 -25.33 -11.09 -13.32
N GLU A 101 -24.50 -11.91 -12.66
CA GLU A 101 -24.93 -12.84 -11.60
C GLU A 101 -25.54 -12.13 -10.39
N TRP A 102 -25.26 -10.83 -10.22
CA TRP A 102 -25.78 -10.02 -9.11
C TRP A 102 -26.84 -9.01 -9.55
N GLU A 103 -27.32 -9.09 -10.80
CA GLU A 103 -28.29 -8.13 -11.35
C GLU A 103 -29.60 -8.10 -10.55
N ASN A 104 -30.07 -9.27 -10.11
CA ASN A 104 -31.30 -9.45 -9.35
C ASN A 104 -31.09 -9.72 -7.86
N ASP A 105 -29.96 -9.32 -7.31
CA ASP A 105 -29.54 -9.57 -5.94
C ASP A 105 -29.16 -8.23 -5.27
N GLU A 106 -29.40 -8.12 -3.96
CA GLU A 106 -29.02 -6.92 -3.20
C GLU A 106 -27.51 -6.60 -3.29
N ARG A 107 -26.67 -7.63 -3.48
CA ARG A 107 -25.23 -7.47 -3.71
C ARG A 107 -24.92 -6.66 -4.97
N GLY A 108 -25.81 -6.64 -5.94
CA GLY A 108 -25.66 -5.85 -7.16
C GLY A 108 -25.61 -4.35 -6.91
N ASN A 109 -26.12 -3.88 -5.78
CA ASN A 109 -26.09 -2.46 -5.38
C ASN A 109 -24.77 -2.06 -4.69
N ILE A 110 -23.89 -3.02 -4.37
CA ILE A 110 -22.55 -2.74 -3.87
C ILE A 110 -21.80 -1.95 -4.95
N THR A 111 -21.17 -0.84 -4.59
CA THR A 111 -20.41 -0.05 -5.55
C THR A 111 -18.99 -0.56 -5.70
N ILE A 112 -18.33 -0.22 -6.81
CA ILE A 112 -16.89 -0.48 -7.00
C ILE A 112 -16.10 0.14 -5.84
N ARG A 113 -16.46 1.34 -5.40
CA ARG A 113 -15.86 2.01 -4.22
C ARG A 113 -15.97 1.14 -2.97
N ASN A 114 -17.15 0.59 -2.68
CA ASN A 114 -17.33 -0.27 -1.50
C ASN A 114 -16.39 -1.49 -1.52
N LEU A 115 -16.17 -2.07 -2.70
CA LEU A 115 -15.23 -3.20 -2.87
C LEU A 115 -13.79 -2.76 -2.64
N LEU A 116 -13.36 -1.65 -3.25
CA LEU A 116 -11.99 -1.13 -3.12
C LEU A 116 -11.66 -0.69 -1.69
N GLU A 117 -12.64 -0.13 -0.98
CA GLU A 117 -12.49 0.29 0.42
C GLU A 117 -12.69 -0.85 1.43
N MET A 118 -12.91 -2.08 0.97
CA MET A 118 -13.20 -3.26 1.81
C MET A 118 -14.47 -3.08 2.68
N LYS A 119 -15.45 -2.33 2.19
CA LYS A 119 -16.72 -1.97 2.88
C LYS A 119 -17.95 -2.59 2.21
N SER A 120 -17.78 -3.68 1.48
CA SER A 120 -18.89 -4.31 0.75
C SER A 120 -19.98 -4.92 1.64
N GLY A 121 -19.71 -5.19 2.90
CA GLY A 121 -20.62 -5.90 3.80
C GLY A 121 -20.79 -7.39 3.49
N LEU A 122 -20.07 -7.93 2.51
CA LEU A 122 -20.12 -9.35 2.17
C LEU A 122 -19.53 -10.19 3.30
N TYR A 123 -20.29 -11.18 3.74
CA TYR A 123 -19.81 -12.14 4.72
C TYR A 123 -18.80 -13.10 4.08
N ARG A 124 -17.63 -13.22 4.68
CA ARG A 124 -16.62 -14.19 4.28
C ARG A 124 -16.66 -15.39 5.23
N THR A 125 -17.02 -16.55 4.69
CA THR A 125 -16.74 -17.82 5.35
C THR A 125 -15.28 -18.18 5.10
N CYS A 126 -14.49 -18.30 6.15
CA CYS A 126 -13.14 -18.86 6.09
C CYS A 126 -13.21 -20.38 6.22
#